data_b3ea8851b9a6d0337d71f0f7043868ea
#
_entry.id   b3ea8851b9a6d0337d71f0f7043868ea
#
_cell.length_a   1.000
_cell.length_b   1.000
_cell.length_c   1.000
_cell.angle_alpha   90.00
_cell.angle_beta   90.00
_cell.angle_gamma   90.00
#
_symmetry.space_group_name_H-M   'P 1'
#
loop_
_entity.id
_entity.type
_entity.pdbx_description
1 polymer ?
#
loop_
_entity_poly.entity_id
_entity_poly.type
_entity_poly.pdbx_seq_one_letter_code
_entity_poly.pdbx_strand_id
1 'polypeptide(L)'
;KYTKIKEQWLDIYNSCKTKLYQFNRKIISIIFDSQNNEIITHLKVLKRLSVELTIIDKYILKSFFYSFLAVISVLLLVIVGRLFVKLLDYVVEGRFDIEMVFSLLLLSSTKSLILLLPFAIMIGLLISLSRLYRDSEIYALKASGNYKNTFTKIFYLIATPSFLIIFLLNIFASPYLITEIQKKKIEAASTSEIGLTNPGKFIQMKDKDWIIFVDAVENNLSKRIFIKSSENNKISIETAEEASEFIDKGTRSLVLKNGQRYTGTPGTGNFQVMKYDRHEVKLLNTSPDFSQNYRMKSIFNLMIDQNKAQSSAEIQWRLFAPISVIILILFAFIFGDVPPRKNKYSNLLLGIIVYFIYSNLAIVSVNQIQKESFLFLFIGTWWVHISAALTCYILYIVKKRQLNNYKDFLIFIKYLTKKFKS
;
A
#
# COMPACT_ATOMS: atom_id res chain seq x y z
N LYS A 1 6.52 6.33 40.82
CA LYS A 1 7.22 5.41 39.84
C LYS A 1 7.25 5.95 38.43
N TYR A 2 6.17 6.59 37.95
CA TYR A 2 6.09 7.13 36.57
C TYR A 2 7.04 8.31 36.28
N THR A 3 7.30 9.18 37.29
CA THR A 3 8.19 10.33 37.16
C THR A 3 9.65 9.92 36.96
N LYS A 4 10.12 8.89 37.66
CA LYS A 4 11.50 8.38 37.55
C LYS A 4 11.81 7.75 36.20
N ILE A 5 10.83 7.09 35.60
CA ILE A 5 10.94 6.49 34.25
C ILE A 5 10.99 7.58 33.20
N LYS A 6 10.20 8.64 33.35
CA LYS A 6 10.18 9.79 32.44
C LYS A 6 11.50 10.55 32.43
N GLU A 7 12.13 10.73 33.58
CA GLU A 7 13.47 11.36 33.71
C GLU A 7 14.56 10.51 33.05
N GLN A 8 14.58 9.19 33.28
CA GLN A 8 15.52 8.28 32.60
C GLN A 8 15.39 8.30 31.08
N TRP A 9 14.16 8.39 30.55
CA TRP A 9 13.93 8.49 29.12
C TRP A 9 14.34 9.83 28.54
N LEU A 10 14.20 10.93 29.30
CA LEU A 10 14.69 12.27 28.91
C LEU A 10 16.20 12.29 28.82
N ASP A 11 16.88 11.64 29.75
CA ASP A 11 18.36 11.55 29.77
C ASP A 11 18.92 10.71 28.64
N ILE A 12 18.25 9.57 28.31
CA ILE A 12 18.61 8.75 27.16
C ILE A 12 18.36 9.51 25.84
N TYR A 13 17.24 10.22 25.75
CA TYR A 13 16.92 11.04 24.58
C TYR A 13 17.93 12.17 24.38
N ASN A 14 18.28 12.89 25.45
CA ASN A 14 19.27 13.97 25.42
C ASN A 14 20.68 13.44 25.10
N SER A 15 21.04 12.28 25.63
CA SER A 15 22.33 11.61 25.33
C SER A 15 22.41 11.17 23.87
N CYS A 16 21.32 10.58 23.31
CA CYS A 16 21.24 10.23 21.88
C CYS A 16 21.29 11.49 21.00
N LYS A 17 20.58 12.55 21.36
CA LYS A 17 20.58 13.83 20.63
C LYS A 17 21.97 14.45 20.58
N THR A 18 22.70 14.43 21.70
CA THR A 18 24.07 14.97 21.80
C THR A 18 25.07 14.13 20.98
N LYS A 19 24.95 12.81 21.02
CA LYS A 19 25.78 11.90 20.20
C LYS A 19 25.47 12.06 18.70
N LEU A 20 24.21 12.23 18.31
CA LEU A 20 23.83 12.50 16.92
C LEU A 20 24.35 13.85 16.42
N TYR A 21 24.32 14.86 17.29
CA TYR A 21 24.89 16.19 17.00
C TYR A 21 26.41 16.16 16.85
N GLN A 22 27.11 15.43 17.73
CA GLN A 22 28.56 15.22 17.62
C GLN A 22 28.92 14.39 16.37
N PHE A 23 28.12 13.38 16.03
CA PHE A 23 28.30 12.57 14.81
C PHE A 23 28.10 13.41 13.54
N ASN A 24 27.03 14.23 13.49
CA ASN A 24 26.84 15.18 12.38
C ASN A 24 27.96 16.22 12.27
N ARG A 25 28.46 16.75 13.41
CA ARG A 25 29.58 17.70 13.40
C ARG A 25 30.87 17.06 12.90
N LYS A 26 31.08 15.78 13.26
CA LYS A 26 32.23 15.01 12.78
C LYS A 26 32.12 14.67 11.27
N ILE A 27 30.92 14.39 10.77
CA ILE A 27 30.68 14.22 9.34
C ILE A 27 30.88 15.55 8.59
N ILE A 28 30.38 16.65 9.11
CA ILE A 28 30.53 17.97 8.50
C ILE A 28 32.01 18.40 8.55
N SER A 29 32.79 18.14 9.62
CA SER A 29 34.21 18.43 9.66
C SER A 29 34.99 17.55 8.68
N ILE A 30 34.65 16.27 8.51
CA ILE A 30 35.26 15.38 7.51
C ILE A 30 34.94 15.86 6.09
N ILE A 31 33.77 16.44 5.85
CA ILE A 31 33.38 16.97 4.53
C ILE A 31 34.07 18.32 4.25
N PHE A 32 34.32 19.16 5.28
CA PHE A 32 34.89 20.50 5.09
C PHE A 32 36.39 20.58 5.26
N ASP A 33 37.07 19.62 5.92
CA ASP A 33 38.50 19.66 6.20
C ASP A 33 39.38 19.03 5.10
N SER A 34 38.76 18.60 4.02
CA SER A 34 39.43 17.99 2.86
C SER A 34 39.43 18.96 1.68
N GLN A 35 40.03 20.13 1.85
CA GLN A 35 40.39 20.94 0.68
C GLN A 35 41.64 20.34 -0.01
N ASN A 36 41.44 19.94 -1.27
CA ASN A 36 42.35 19.82 -2.41
C ASN A 36 42.80 18.45 -2.93
N ASN A 37 42.62 17.32 -2.22
CA ASN A 37 42.98 16.04 -2.89
C ASN A 37 41.91 14.96 -2.88
N GLU A 38 40.92 15.04 -1.97
CA GLU A 38 39.85 14.03 -1.90
C GLU A 38 38.70 14.29 -2.87
N ILE A 39 38.43 15.54 -3.24
CA ILE A 39 37.41 15.86 -4.26
C ILE A 39 37.80 15.21 -5.62
N ILE A 40 39.11 15.18 -5.93
CA ILE A 40 39.60 14.50 -7.15
C ILE A 40 39.51 12.98 -7.02
N THR A 41 39.70 12.42 -5.80
CA THR A 41 39.50 10.98 -5.55
C THR A 41 38.02 10.62 -5.51
N HIS A 42 37.16 11.45 -4.94
CA HIS A 42 35.69 11.24 -5.00
C HIS A 42 35.13 11.44 -6.40
N LEU A 43 35.65 12.38 -7.19
CA LEU A 43 35.34 12.50 -8.64
C LEU A 43 35.87 11.34 -9.43
N LYS A 44 37.05 10.78 -9.09
CA LYS A 44 37.54 9.53 -9.66
C LYS A 44 36.71 8.30 -9.26
N VAL A 45 36.18 8.26 -8.01
CA VAL A 45 35.20 7.24 -7.57
C VAL A 45 33.88 7.43 -8.27
N LEU A 46 33.40 8.67 -8.44
CA LEU A 46 32.20 8.97 -9.24
C LEU A 46 32.39 8.68 -10.72
N LYS A 47 33.62 8.90 -11.26
CA LYS A 47 33.96 8.50 -12.63
C LYS A 47 34.16 6.97 -12.77
N ARG A 48 34.51 6.27 -11.70
CA ARG A 48 34.44 4.79 -11.59
C ARG A 48 33.01 4.28 -11.45
N LEU A 49 32.06 5.15 -11.03
CA LEU A 49 30.61 4.92 -11.02
C LEU A 49 29.94 5.30 -12.35
N SER A 50 30.67 5.77 -13.37
CA SER A 50 30.20 5.66 -14.75
C SER A 50 30.19 4.15 -15.08
N VAL A 51 29.08 3.51 -14.73
CA VAL A 51 28.82 2.10 -15.03
C VAL A 51 28.74 2.00 -16.54
N GLU A 52 29.88 1.72 -17.18
CA GLU A 52 29.88 1.38 -18.60
C GLU A 52 29.03 0.13 -18.76
N LEU A 53 27.81 0.35 -19.23
CA LEU A 53 26.86 -0.72 -19.51
C LEU A 53 27.35 -1.52 -20.70
N THR A 54 27.71 -2.75 -20.46
CA THR A 54 28.04 -3.68 -21.55
C THR A 54 26.79 -3.96 -22.39
N ILE A 55 26.97 -4.47 -23.60
CA ILE A 55 25.87 -4.88 -24.48
C ILE A 55 24.96 -5.88 -23.76
N ILE A 56 25.55 -6.80 -22.98
CA ILE A 56 24.82 -7.81 -22.20
C ILE A 56 23.99 -7.17 -21.08
N ASP A 57 24.54 -6.18 -20.34
CA ASP A 57 23.81 -5.46 -19.29
C ASP A 57 22.59 -4.77 -19.88
N LYS A 58 22.74 -4.07 -21.00
CA LYS A 58 21.64 -3.40 -21.73
C LYS A 58 20.57 -4.40 -22.18
N TYR A 59 20.98 -5.56 -22.70
CA TYR A 59 20.08 -6.61 -23.14
C TYR A 59 19.22 -7.15 -21.99
N ILE A 60 19.85 -7.48 -20.86
CA ILE A 60 19.12 -8.01 -19.68
C ILE A 60 18.19 -6.93 -19.10
N LEU A 61 18.64 -5.68 -19.00
CA LEU A 61 17.79 -4.56 -18.55
C LEU A 61 16.60 -4.33 -19.49
N LYS A 62 16.82 -4.38 -20.79
CA LYS A 62 15.76 -4.28 -21.80
C LYS A 62 14.74 -5.41 -21.65
N SER A 63 15.21 -6.64 -21.47
CA SER A 63 14.36 -7.81 -21.22
C SER A 63 13.52 -7.65 -19.95
N PHE A 64 14.15 -7.18 -18.86
CA PHE A 64 13.46 -6.86 -17.61
C PHE A 64 12.39 -5.79 -17.82
N PHE A 65 12.74 -4.69 -18.49
CA PHE A 65 11.83 -3.57 -18.69
C PHE A 65 10.56 -3.98 -19.46
N TYR A 66 10.69 -4.75 -20.53
CA TYR A 66 9.54 -5.27 -21.28
C TYR A 66 8.67 -6.20 -20.42
N SER A 67 9.30 -7.10 -19.67
CA SER A 67 8.56 -8.01 -18.77
C SER A 67 7.84 -7.23 -17.65
N PHE A 68 8.51 -6.21 -17.07
CA PHE A 68 7.93 -5.32 -16.08
C PHE A 68 6.74 -4.53 -16.65
N LEU A 69 6.89 -3.96 -17.87
CA LEU A 69 5.83 -3.22 -18.54
C LEU A 69 4.61 -4.11 -18.81
N ALA A 70 4.84 -5.33 -19.26
CA ALA A 70 3.76 -6.30 -19.47
C ALA A 70 3.01 -6.61 -18.15
N VAL A 71 3.74 -6.87 -17.06
CA VAL A 71 3.16 -7.17 -15.74
C VAL A 71 2.36 -5.97 -15.22
N ILE A 72 2.93 -4.76 -15.28
CA ILE A 72 2.26 -3.55 -14.77
C ILE A 72 1.01 -3.23 -15.58
N SER A 73 1.02 -3.47 -16.91
CA SER A 73 -0.16 -3.28 -17.77
C SER A 73 -1.30 -4.23 -17.39
N VAL A 74 -0.99 -5.51 -17.13
CA VAL A 74 -1.99 -6.49 -16.67
C VAL A 74 -2.53 -6.11 -15.30
N LEU A 75 -1.67 -5.74 -14.35
CA LEU A 75 -2.09 -5.31 -13.02
C LEU A 75 -2.96 -4.05 -13.08
N LEU A 76 -2.60 -3.09 -13.92
CA LEU A 76 -3.35 -1.87 -14.12
C LEU A 76 -4.76 -2.18 -14.65
N LEU A 77 -4.87 -3.06 -15.65
CA LEU A 77 -6.15 -3.47 -16.20
C LEU A 77 -7.04 -4.12 -15.13
N VAL A 78 -6.50 -5.02 -14.31
CA VAL A 78 -7.24 -5.68 -13.21
C VAL A 78 -7.65 -4.66 -12.15
N ILE A 79 -6.76 -3.73 -11.75
CA ILE A 79 -7.04 -2.69 -10.75
C ILE A 79 -8.14 -1.77 -11.26
N VAL A 80 -8.00 -1.25 -12.49
CA VAL A 80 -8.98 -0.33 -13.10
C VAL A 80 -10.34 -1.01 -13.23
N GLY A 81 -10.38 -2.25 -13.73
CA GLY A 81 -11.64 -3.01 -13.87
C GLY A 81 -12.35 -3.20 -12.53
N ARG A 82 -11.62 -3.64 -11.49
CA ARG A 82 -12.18 -3.80 -10.13
C ARG A 82 -12.68 -2.47 -9.54
N LEU A 83 -11.89 -1.40 -9.68
CA LEU A 83 -12.27 -0.09 -9.15
C LEU A 83 -13.44 0.51 -9.91
N PHE A 84 -13.49 0.32 -11.22
CA PHE A 84 -14.59 0.78 -12.07
C PHE A 84 -15.92 0.16 -11.64
N VAL A 85 -15.99 -1.17 -11.51
CA VAL A 85 -17.19 -1.86 -11.01
C VAL A 85 -17.60 -1.31 -9.64
N LYS A 86 -16.64 -1.18 -8.70
CA LYS A 86 -16.93 -0.65 -7.37
C LYS A 86 -17.44 0.79 -7.38
N LEU A 87 -16.92 1.65 -8.25
CA LEU A 87 -17.40 3.03 -8.36
C LEU A 87 -18.76 3.11 -9.03
N LEU A 88 -19.05 2.23 -9.99
CA LEU A 88 -20.40 2.12 -10.58
C LEU A 88 -21.43 1.67 -9.54
N ASP A 89 -21.09 0.73 -8.63
CA ASP A 89 -21.97 0.36 -7.52
C ASP A 89 -22.36 1.58 -6.68
N TYR A 90 -21.41 2.48 -6.41
CA TYR A 90 -21.68 3.71 -5.67
C TYR A 90 -22.56 4.70 -6.45
N VAL A 91 -22.46 4.74 -7.80
CA VAL A 91 -23.34 5.55 -8.63
C VAL A 91 -24.77 4.97 -8.63
N VAL A 92 -24.91 3.65 -8.74
CA VAL A 92 -26.22 2.99 -8.70
C VAL A 92 -26.90 3.16 -7.34
N GLU A 93 -26.11 3.17 -6.26
CA GLU A 93 -26.57 3.47 -4.89
C GLU A 93 -26.89 4.97 -4.68
N GLY A 94 -26.68 5.84 -5.68
CA GLY A 94 -26.92 7.28 -5.57
C GLY A 94 -25.93 8.04 -4.68
N ARG A 95 -24.77 7.42 -4.39
CA ARG A 95 -23.75 8.04 -3.52
C ARG A 95 -22.83 9.01 -4.25
N PHE A 96 -22.66 8.84 -5.54
CA PHE A 96 -21.76 9.63 -6.39
C PHE A 96 -22.40 9.90 -7.75
N ASP A 97 -22.14 11.08 -8.29
CA ASP A 97 -22.46 11.40 -9.66
C ASP A 97 -21.52 10.68 -10.62
N ILE A 98 -22.04 10.31 -11.78
CA ILE A 98 -21.28 9.59 -12.81
C ILE A 98 -20.05 10.39 -13.28
N GLU A 99 -20.11 11.72 -13.27
CA GLU A 99 -19.01 12.62 -13.66
C GLU A 99 -17.78 12.48 -12.77
N MET A 100 -17.96 12.13 -11.50
CA MET A 100 -16.87 11.94 -10.54
C MET A 100 -16.18 10.57 -10.65
N VAL A 101 -16.81 9.60 -11.31
CA VAL A 101 -16.28 8.22 -11.45
C VAL A 101 -14.91 8.23 -12.10
N PHE A 102 -14.73 8.97 -13.19
CA PHE A 102 -13.45 9.01 -13.91
C PHE A 102 -12.32 9.59 -13.06
N SER A 103 -12.58 10.71 -12.37
CA SER A 103 -11.60 11.35 -11.48
C SER A 103 -11.19 10.43 -10.31
N LEU A 104 -12.18 9.82 -9.65
CA LEU A 104 -11.93 8.88 -8.55
C LEU A 104 -11.23 7.60 -9.03
N LEU A 105 -11.55 7.12 -10.23
CA LEU A 105 -10.92 5.96 -10.85
C LEU A 105 -9.43 6.22 -11.10
N LEU A 106 -9.09 7.37 -11.68
CA LEU A 106 -7.70 7.74 -11.97
C LEU A 106 -6.87 7.85 -10.68
N LEU A 107 -7.36 8.58 -9.68
CA LEU A 107 -6.66 8.76 -8.42
C LEU A 107 -6.50 7.43 -7.65
N SER A 108 -7.57 6.64 -7.58
CA SER A 108 -7.57 5.37 -6.83
C SER A 108 -6.74 4.29 -7.50
N SER A 109 -6.72 4.22 -8.84
CA SER A 109 -5.88 3.29 -9.59
C SER A 109 -4.40 3.65 -9.44
N THR A 110 -4.04 4.93 -9.54
CA THR A 110 -2.66 5.39 -9.30
C THR A 110 -2.17 5.03 -7.90
N LYS A 111 -2.98 5.27 -6.86
CA LYS A 111 -2.65 4.87 -5.49
C LYS A 111 -2.44 3.36 -5.36
N SER A 112 -3.33 2.56 -5.94
CA SER A 112 -3.23 1.10 -5.89
C SER A 112 -2.02 0.58 -6.63
N LEU A 113 -1.66 1.22 -7.75
CA LEU A 113 -0.48 0.90 -8.53
C LEU A 113 0.80 1.11 -7.72
N ILE A 114 0.93 2.24 -7.00
CA ILE A 114 2.10 2.53 -6.15
C ILE A 114 2.32 1.40 -5.14
N LEU A 115 1.26 0.88 -4.53
CA LEU A 115 1.34 -0.21 -3.56
C LEU A 115 1.82 -1.53 -4.19
N LEU A 116 1.46 -1.78 -5.46
CA LEU A 116 1.80 -3.02 -6.16
C LEU A 116 3.12 -2.95 -6.96
N LEU A 117 3.79 -1.79 -7.00
CA LEU A 117 5.07 -1.65 -7.70
C LEU A 117 6.14 -2.66 -7.27
N PRO A 118 6.39 -2.93 -5.97
CA PRO A 118 7.37 -3.92 -5.54
C PRO A 118 7.07 -5.32 -6.09
N PHE A 119 5.79 -5.69 -6.11
CA PHE A 119 5.33 -6.96 -6.69
C PHE A 119 5.56 -7.02 -8.20
N ALA A 120 5.20 -5.95 -8.92
CA ALA A 120 5.37 -5.86 -10.37
C ALA A 120 6.84 -5.99 -10.77
N ILE A 121 7.75 -5.33 -10.03
CA ILE A 121 9.20 -5.42 -10.26
C ILE A 121 9.70 -6.84 -10.04
N MET A 122 9.31 -7.48 -8.94
CA MET A 122 9.68 -8.85 -8.64
C MET A 122 9.23 -9.82 -9.73
N ILE A 123 7.95 -9.77 -10.13
CA ILE A 123 7.40 -10.67 -11.14
C ILE A 123 8.01 -10.38 -12.52
N GLY A 124 8.17 -9.10 -12.90
CA GLY A 124 8.81 -8.72 -14.15
C GLY A 124 10.25 -9.24 -14.25
N LEU A 125 11.01 -9.10 -13.15
CA LEU A 125 12.37 -9.64 -13.07
C LEU A 125 12.38 -11.17 -13.11
N LEU A 126 11.47 -11.81 -12.41
CA LEU A 126 11.35 -13.27 -12.38
C LEU A 126 11.03 -13.84 -13.78
N ILE A 127 10.12 -13.20 -14.52
CA ILE A 127 9.77 -13.60 -15.90
C ILE A 127 11.00 -13.42 -16.82
N SER A 128 11.67 -12.28 -16.73
CA SER A 128 12.85 -11.98 -17.53
C SER A 128 13.98 -12.98 -17.27
N LEU A 129 14.33 -13.21 -16.00
CA LEU A 129 15.37 -14.16 -15.62
C LEU A 129 15.01 -15.59 -16.02
N SER A 130 13.77 -16.03 -15.77
CA SER A 130 13.31 -17.39 -16.13
C SER A 130 13.40 -17.63 -17.63
N ARG A 131 13.16 -16.60 -18.46
CA ARG A 131 13.36 -16.67 -19.91
C ARG A 131 14.82 -16.85 -20.26
N LEU A 132 15.71 -16.00 -19.73
CA LEU A 132 17.15 -16.04 -20.01
C LEU A 132 17.80 -17.37 -19.57
N TYR A 133 17.34 -17.95 -18.45
CA TYR A 133 17.80 -19.26 -18.00
C TYR A 133 17.33 -20.40 -18.94
N ARG A 134 16.05 -20.35 -19.34
CA ARG A 134 15.48 -21.35 -20.23
C ARG A 134 16.14 -21.35 -21.60
N ASP A 135 16.38 -20.17 -22.14
CA ASP A 135 16.99 -20.00 -23.45
C ASP A 135 18.52 -20.23 -23.39
N SER A 136 19.03 -20.71 -22.22
CA SER A 136 20.44 -21.05 -21.94
C SER A 136 21.44 -19.85 -22.05
N GLU A 137 20.95 -18.63 -22.19
CA GLU A 137 21.78 -17.43 -22.34
C GLU A 137 22.61 -17.17 -21.07
N ILE A 138 22.04 -17.45 -19.88
CA ILE A 138 22.78 -17.28 -18.61
C ILE A 138 23.87 -18.34 -18.45
N TYR A 139 23.70 -19.53 -19.00
CA TYR A 139 24.77 -20.55 -18.98
C TYR A 139 25.96 -20.13 -19.85
N ALA A 140 25.72 -19.53 -21.02
CA ALA A 140 26.77 -18.93 -21.82
C ALA A 140 27.51 -17.80 -21.07
N LEU A 141 26.77 -16.95 -20.35
CA LEU A 141 27.34 -15.90 -19.49
C LEU A 141 28.15 -16.50 -18.32
N LYS A 142 27.71 -17.61 -17.72
CA LYS A 142 28.47 -18.32 -16.68
C LYS A 142 29.78 -18.89 -17.26
N ALA A 143 29.75 -19.43 -18.47
CA ALA A 143 30.91 -19.95 -19.13
C ALA A 143 31.96 -18.89 -19.46
N SER A 144 31.54 -17.65 -19.77
CA SER A 144 32.46 -16.52 -20.00
C SER A 144 33.16 -16.00 -18.73
N GLY A 145 32.80 -16.50 -17.54
CA GLY A 145 33.35 -16.07 -16.25
C GLY A 145 32.83 -14.74 -15.71
N ASN A 146 32.10 -13.96 -16.50
CA ASN A 146 31.69 -12.60 -16.12
C ASN A 146 30.30 -12.53 -15.44
N TYR A 147 29.70 -13.69 -15.16
CA TYR A 147 28.35 -13.79 -14.57
C TYR A 147 28.18 -12.97 -13.30
N LYS A 148 29.09 -13.10 -12.31
CA LYS A 148 28.96 -12.41 -11.02
C LYS A 148 28.92 -10.89 -11.17
N ASN A 149 29.82 -10.32 -11.96
CA ASN A 149 29.93 -8.88 -12.18
C ASN A 149 28.67 -8.33 -12.86
N THR A 150 28.20 -9.00 -13.91
CA THR A 150 26.99 -8.64 -14.64
C THR A 150 25.76 -8.67 -13.72
N PHE A 151 25.56 -9.76 -12.96
CA PHE A 151 24.40 -9.89 -12.07
C PHE A 151 24.44 -8.91 -10.90
N THR A 152 25.60 -8.64 -10.33
CA THR A 152 25.75 -7.61 -9.29
C THR A 152 25.44 -6.22 -9.83
N LYS A 153 25.93 -5.88 -11.02
CA LYS A 153 25.59 -4.61 -11.68
C LYS A 153 24.09 -4.48 -11.94
N ILE A 154 23.46 -5.50 -12.50
CA ILE A 154 22.03 -5.52 -12.81
C ILE A 154 21.20 -5.39 -11.53
N PHE A 155 21.60 -6.08 -10.45
CA PHE A 155 20.96 -5.92 -9.15
C PHE A 155 20.94 -4.45 -8.72
N TYR A 156 22.08 -3.78 -8.68
CA TYR A 156 22.12 -2.37 -8.27
C TYR A 156 21.42 -1.43 -9.25
N LEU A 157 21.49 -1.69 -10.55
CA LEU A 157 20.82 -0.89 -11.58
C LEU A 157 19.28 -0.99 -11.51
N ILE A 158 18.75 -2.09 -11.00
CA ILE A 158 17.31 -2.25 -10.81
C ILE A 158 16.92 -1.84 -9.39
N ALA A 159 17.63 -2.31 -8.36
CA ALA A 159 17.26 -2.11 -6.97
C ALA A 159 17.33 -0.63 -6.54
N THR A 160 18.42 0.07 -6.90
CA THR A 160 18.62 1.45 -6.43
C THR A 160 17.56 2.42 -6.98
N PRO A 161 17.31 2.50 -8.31
CA PRO A 161 16.27 3.40 -8.81
C PRO A 161 14.88 2.97 -8.40
N SER A 162 14.59 1.68 -8.32
CA SER A 162 13.30 1.17 -7.85
C SER A 162 13.04 1.54 -6.39
N PHE A 163 14.04 1.38 -5.52
CA PHE A 163 13.97 1.81 -4.13
C PHE A 163 13.68 3.31 -4.03
N LEU A 164 14.45 4.13 -4.75
CA LEU A 164 14.32 5.60 -4.69
C LEU A 164 12.96 6.06 -5.20
N ILE A 165 12.50 5.54 -6.34
CA ILE A 165 11.20 5.89 -6.91
C ILE A 165 10.07 5.49 -5.95
N ILE A 166 10.07 4.25 -5.44
CA ILE A 166 9.03 3.77 -4.54
C ILE A 166 9.06 4.53 -3.22
N PHE A 167 10.24 4.88 -2.71
CA PHE A 167 10.41 5.68 -1.51
C PHE A 167 9.77 7.07 -1.67
N LEU A 168 10.09 7.78 -2.75
CA LEU A 168 9.52 9.10 -3.04
C LEU A 168 8.00 9.02 -3.24
N LEU A 169 7.52 8.02 -3.98
CA LEU A 169 6.09 7.84 -4.21
C LEU A 169 5.32 7.55 -2.91
N ASN A 170 5.85 6.73 -2.01
CA ASN A 170 5.18 6.43 -0.74
C ASN A 170 5.21 7.58 0.25
N ILE A 171 6.30 8.38 0.28
CA ILE A 171 6.42 9.49 1.21
C ILE A 171 5.61 10.71 0.77
N PHE A 172 5.63 11.03 -0.53
CA PHE A 172 5.03 12.26 -1.04
C PHE A 172 3.72 12.02 -1.80
N ALA A 173 3.74 11.12 -2.80
CA ALA A 173 2.58 10.93 -3.66
C ALA A 173 1.43 10.20 -2.95
N SER A 174 1.71 9.19 -2.13
CA SER A 174 0.67 8.41 -1.44
C SER A 174 -0.21 9.26 -0.52
N PRO A 175 0.29 10.09 0.43
CA PRO A 175 -0.55 10.93 1.27
C PRO A 175 -1.32 11.98 0.46
N TYR A 176 -0.71 12.56 -0.58
CA TYR A 176 -1.39 13.49 -1.47
C TYR A 176 -2.58 12.84 -2.17
N LEU A 177 -2.37 11.66 -2.80
CA LEU A 177 -3.44 10.93 -3.48
C LEU A 177 -4.57 10.54 -2.53
N ILE A 178 -4.25 10.10 -1.31
CA ILE A 178 -5.26 9.75 -0.32
C ILE A 178 -6.09 10.98 0.06
N THR A 179 -5.45 12.14 0.25
CA THR A 179 -6.12 13.39 0.56
C THR A 179 -7.06 13.81 -0.56
N GLU A 180 -6.60 13.78 -1.82
CA GLU A 180 -7.42 14.14 -2.98
C GLU A 180 -8.58 13.16 -3.20
N ILE A 181 -8.36 11.85 -3.02
CA ILE A 181 -9.43 10.85 -3.09
C ILE A 181 -10.51 11.14 -2.03
N GLN A 182 -10.11 11.51 -0.80
CA GLN A 182 -11.08 11.80 0.25
C GLN A 182 -11.83 13.11 -0.01
N LYS A 183 -11.14 14.16 -0.44
CA LYS A 183 -11.79 15.42 -0.86
C LYS A 183 -12.83 15.16 -1.93
N LYS A 184 -12.46 14.43 -2.99
CA LYS A 184 -13.38 14.08 -4.07
C LYS A 184 -14.57 13.25 -3.62
N LYS A 185 -14.37 12.33 -2.68
CA LYS A 185 -15.46 11.55 -2.10
C LYS A 185 -16.42 12.41 -1.29
N ILE A 186 -15.92 13.42 -0.56
CA ILE A 186 -16.77 14.32 0.20
C ILE A 186 -17.52 15.25 -0.76
N GLU A 187 -16.82 15.79 -1.76
CA GLU A 187 -17.43 16.61 -2.81
C GLU A 187 -18.55 15.80 -3.49
N ALA A 188 -18.29 14.56 -3.89
CA ALA A 188 -19.27 13.65 -4.46
C ALA A 188 -20.45 13.38 -3.51
N ALA A 189 -20.18 13.15 -2.24
CA ALA A 189 -21.24 12.94 -1.23
C ALA A 189 -22.03 14.20 -0.92
N SER A 190 -21.43 15.40 -1.09
CA SER A 190 -22.13 16.65 -0.90
C SER A 190 -22.96 17.08 -2.11
N THR A 191 -22.53 16.69 -3.32
CA THR A 191 -23.23 16.98 -4.58
C THR A 191 -24.31 15.93 -4.89
N SER A 192 -24.09 14.67 -4.48
CA SER A 192 -25.14 13.66 -4.63
C SER A 192 -26.28 14.04 -3.70
N GLU A 193 -27.32 14.54 -4.29
CA GLU A 193 -28.62 14.69 -3.63
C GLU A 193 -29.04 13.27 -3.17
N ILE A 194 -28.93 13.02 -1.87
CA ILE A 194 -29.27 11.69 -1.31
C ILE A 194 -30.72 11.42 -1.70
N GLY A 195 -30.90 10.68 -2.82
CA GLY A 195 -32.19 10.10 -3.19
C GLY A 195 -33.45 10.95 -3.11
N LEU A 196 -33.32 12.16 -2.55
CA LEU A 196 -34.41 13.12 -2.40
C LEU A 196 -34.85 13.67 -3.75
N THR A 197 -33.96 13.60 -4.75
CA THR A 197 -34.23 13.98 -6.15
C THR A 197 -34.76 12.86 -7.02
N ASN A 198 -34.71 11.61 -6.56
CA ASN A 198 -35.27 10.47 -7.31
C ASN A 198 -36.60 10.00 -6.65
N PRO A 199 -37.71 10.65 -6.91
CA PRO A 199 -39.00 10.29 -6.31
C PRO A 199 -39.43 8.87 -6.73
N GLY A 200 -40.17 8.21 -5.85
CA GLY A 200 -40.77 6.90 -6.12
C GLY A 200 -39.83 5.69 -5.86
N LYS A 201 -38.67 5.88 -5.27
CA LYS A 201 -37.75 4.77 -4.95
C LYS A 201 -37.42 4.69 -3.47
N PHE A 202 -37.31 3.47 -2.96
CA PHE A 202 -36.76 3.22 -1.63
C PHE A 202 -35.24 3.20 -1.70
N ILE A 203 -34.58 4.01 -0.86
CA ILE A 203 -33.14 4.11 -0.75
C ILE A 203 -32.73 3.57 0.59
N GLN A 204 -31.91 2.51 0.58
CA GLN A 204 -31.34 1.93 1.78
C GLN A 204 -29.92 2.45 2.00
N MET A 205 -29.68 3.09 3.15
CA MET A 205 -28.34 3.50 3.58
C MET A 205 -27.64 2.33 4.24
N LYS A 206 -26.59 1.80 3.63
CA LYS A 206 -25.84 0.61 4.13
C LYS A 206 -25.09 0.86 5.44
N ASP A 207 -24.67 2.10 5.71
CA ASP A 207 -23.89 2.46 6.90
C ASP A 207 -24.77 2.67 8.17
N LYS A 208 -26.05 2.83 7.96
CA LYS A 208 -27.09 2.91 8.99
C LYS A 208 -28.25 2.08 8.45
N ASP A 209 -28.88 1.25 9.25
CA ASP A 209 -30.10 0.53 8.87
C ASP A 209 -31.27 1.49 8.63
N TRP A 210 -31.08 2.39 7.66
CA TRP A 210 -32.05 3.40 7.30
C TRP A 210 -32.60 3.15 5.92
N ILE A 211 -33.90 3.28 5.79
CA ILE A 211 -34.63 3.25 4.51
C ILE A 211 -35.34 4.57 4.37
N ILE A 212 -35.08 5.30 3.30
CA ILE A 212 -35.71 6.58 2.98
C ILE A 212 -36.52 6.42 1.70
N PHE A 213 -37.73 6.97 1.71
CA PHE A 213 -38.57 7.04 0.52
C PHE A 213 -39.11 8.48 0.38
N VAL A 214 -39.09 9.00 -0.83
CA VAL A 214 -39.63 10.31 -1.18
C VAL A 214 -40.63 10.09 -2.32
N ASP A 215 -41.83 10.59 -2.17
CA ASP A 215 -42.87 10.40 -3.17
C ASP A 215 -42.75 11.39 -4.35
N ALA A 216 -42.56 12.66 -4.08
CA ALA A 216 -42.43 13.70 -5.09
C ALA A 216 -41.38 14.76 -4.67
N VAL A 217 -40.79 15.44 -5.66
CA VAL A 217 -39.91 16.58 -5.44
C VAL A 217 -40.44 17.78 -6.24
N GLU A 218 -40.77 18.87 -5.56
CA GLU A 218 -41.27 20.10 -6.13
C GLU A 218 -40.46 21.30 -5.58
N ASN A 219 -39.92 22.13 -6.44
CA ASN A 219 -39.17 23.34 -6.06
C ASN A 219 -38.05 23.07 -5.01
N ASN A 220 -37.24 22.06 -5.17
CA ASN A 220 -36.21 21.63 -4.21
C ASN A 220 -36.74 21.21 -2.82
N LEU A 221 -38.03 20.96 -2.67
CA LEU A 221 -38.66 20.42 -1.48
C LEU A 221 -39.14 19.00 -1.76
N SER A 222 -38.74 18.08 -0.92
CA SER A 222 -39.22 16.71 -0.97
C SER A 222 -40.57 16.64 -0.29
N LYS A 223 -41.55 16.03 -0.96
CA LYS A 223 -42.93 15.86 -0.50
C LYS A 223 -43.18 14.41 -0.10
N ARG A 224 -43.96 14.23 0.98
CA ARG A 224 -44.39 12.92 1.51
C ARG A 224 -43.20 11.97 1.72
N ILE A 225 -42.44 12.24 2.77
CA ILE A 225 -41.24 11.51 3.08
C ILE A 225 -41.56 10.43 4.12
N PHE A 226 -40.92 9.28 3.90
CA PHE A 226 -40.93 8.16 4.84
C PHE A 226 -39.49 7.79 5.16
N ILE A 227 -39.14 7.72 6.47
CA ILE A 227 -37.85 7.30 6.96
C ILE A 227 -38.07 6.17 7.97
N LYS A 228 -37.45 5.00 7.71
CA LYS A 228 -37.35 3.92 8.68
C LYS A 228 -35.91 3.83 9.15
N SER A 229 -35.69 3.85 10.47
CA SER A 229 -34.39 3.60 11.07
C SER A 229 -34.47 2.48 12.10
N SER A 230 -33.41 1.67 12.19
CA SER A 230 -33.26 0.62 13.18
C SER A 230 -31.97 0.85 13.96
N GLU A 231 -32.05 1.06 15.25
CA GLU A 231 -30.91 1.26 16.13
C GLU A 231 -31.17 0.60 17.49
N ASN A 232 -30.19 -0.19 17.98
CA ASN A 232 -30.28 -0.85 19.31
C ASN A 232 -31.60 -1.63 19.57
N ASN A 233 -32.04 -2.41 18.59
CA ASN A 233 -33.28 -3.18 18.65
C ASN A 233 -34.58 -2.34 18.73
N LYS A 234 -34.50 -1.03 18.49
CA LYS A 234 -35.65 -0.14 18.36
C LYS A 234 -35.85 0.23 16.91
N ILE A 235 -37.09 0.18 16.44
CA ILE A 235 -37.46 0.68 15.12
C ILE A 235 -38.07 2.07 15.31
N SER A 236 -37.60 3.01 14.52
CA SER A 236 -38.21 4.32 14.39
C SER A 236 -38.72 4.50 12.96
N ILE A 237 -39.98 4.84 12.84
CA ILE A 237 -40.61 5.18 11.56
C ILE A 237 -41.03 6.63 11.63
N GLU A 238 -40.66 7.40 10.65
CA GLU A 238 -40.87 8.83 10.58
C GLU A 238 -41.50 9.20 9.24
N THR A 239 -42.59 9.95 9.29
CA THR A 239 -43.29 10.47 8.11
C THR A 239 -43.40 11.98 8.21
N ALA A 240 -43.20 12.67 7.11
CA ALA A 240 -43.34 14.12 7.03
C ALA A 240 -43.97 14.55 5.70
N GLU A 241 -44.73 15.65 5.73
CA GLU A 241 -45.34 16.22 4.53
C GLU A 241 -44.29 16.85 3.62
N GLU A 242 -43.32 17.55 4.25
CA GLU A 242 -42.25 18.23 3.53
C GLU A 242 -40.90 17.98 4.20
N ALA A 243 -39.82 17.89 3.39
CA ALA A 243 -38.47 17.99 3.89
C ALA A 243 -37.62 18.90 3.00
N SER A 244 -36.77 19.62 3.66
CA SER A 244 -35.70 20.40 3.02
C SER A 244 -34.35 19.89 3.51
N GLU A 245 -33.42 19.84 2.62
CA GLU A 245 -32.05 19.53 2.95
C GLU A 245 -31.31 20.79 3.42
N PHE A 246 -30.55 20.64 4.49
CA PHE A 246 -29.71 21.71 5.02
C PHE A 246 -28.31 21.18 5.34
N ILE A 247 -27.29 21.90 4.86
CA ILE A 247 -25.89 21.58 5.11
C ILE A 247 -25.30 22.67 6.00
N ASP A 248 -24.99 22.33 7.26
CA ASP A 248 -24.27 23.21 8.17
C ASP A 248 -22.94 22.59 8.59
N LYS A 249 -21.84 23.38 8.37
CA LYS A 249 -20.46 22.99 8.75
C LYS A 249 -20.07 21.55 8.37
N GLY A 250 -20.58 21.07 7.23
CA GLY A 250 -20.28 19.72 6.75
C GLY A 250 -21.12 18.61 7.39
N THR A 251 -22.16 18.96 8.15
CA THR A 251 -23.20 18.03 8.58
C THR A 251 -24.42 18.21 7.69
N ARG A 252 -24.83 17.12 7.07
CA ARG A 252 -26.04 17.11 6.23
C ARG A 252 -27.21 16.69 7.08
N SER A 253 -28.22 17.56 7.20
CA SER A 253 -29.43 17.38 7.97
C SER A 253 -30.66 17.48 7.07
N LEU A 254 -31.66 16.69 7.34
CA LEU A 254 -33.01 16.83 6.81
C LEU A 254 -33.86 17.58 7.82
N VAL A 255 -34.42 18.69 7.39
CA VAL A 255 -35.44 19.39 8.15
C VAL A 255 -36.80 18.93 7.67
N LEU A 256 -37.44 18.09 8.48
CA LEU A 256 -38.78 17.55 8.27
C LEU A 256 -39.79 18.52 8.81
N LYS A 257 -40.90 18.74 8.09
CA LYS A 257 -42.01 19.59 8.51
C LYS A 257 -43.33 18.81 8.53
N ASN A 258 -44.18 19.13 9.50
CA ASN A 258 -45.50 18.55 9.67
C ASN A 258 -45.47 17.02 9.67
N GLY A 259 -44.77 16.44 10.65
CA GLY A 259 -44.51 15.02 10.67
C GLY A 259 -44.90 14.29 11.94
N GLN A 260 -44.78 12.97 11.88
CA GLN A 260 -45.01 12.05 13.01
C GLN A 260 -43.87 11.03 13.03
N ARG A 261 -43.40 10.77 14.27
CA ARG A 261 -42.39 9.75 14.53
C ARG A 261 -42.95 8.67 15.45
N TYR A 262 -42.84 7.44 15.02
CA TYR A 262 -43.22 6.26 15.78
C TYR A 262 -41.95 5.54 16.23
N THR A 263 -41.73 5.38 17.53
CA THR A 263 -40.53 4.68 18.04
C THR A 263 -40.96 3.57 18.97
N GLY A 264 -40.45 2.37 18.75
CA GLY A 264 -40.79 1.22 19.62
C GLY A 264 -39.91 0.02 19.38
N THR A 265 -40.05 -0.97 20.23
CA THR A 265 -39.35 -2.26 20.12
C THR A 265 -40.32 -3.26 19.47
N PRO A 266 -39.92 -3.92 18.36
CA PRO A 266 -40.76 -4.90 17.69
C PRO A 266 -41.21 -6.01 18.65
N GLY A 267 -42.51 -6.36 18.60
CA GLY A 267 -43.11 -7.45 19.40
C GLY A 267 -43.50 -7.07 20.83
N THR A 268 -43.18 -5.86 21.33
CA THR A 268 -43.55 -5.47 22.71
C THR A 268 -44.85 -4.70 22.84
N GLY A 269 -45.42 -4.25 21.71
CA GLY A 269 -46.66 -3.42 21.73
C GLY A 269 -46.49 -1.99 22.24
N ASN A 270 -45.32 -1.64 22.75
CA ASN A 270 -45.04 -0.31 23.30
C ASN A 270 -44.44 0.59 22.23
N PHE A 271 -45.27 1.50 21.66
CA PHE A 271 -44.84 2.50 20.73
C PHE A 271 -45.09 3.91 21.28
N GLN A 272 -44.08 4.76 21.15
CA GLN A 272 -44.22 6.19 21.41
C GLN A 272 -44.50 6.90 20.09
N VAL A 273 -45.51 7.75 20.07
CA VAL A 273 -45.86 8.58 18.91
C VAL A 273 -45.58 10.02 19.27
N MET A 274 -44.70 10.67 18.46
CA MET A 274 -44.35 12.07 18.57
C MET A 274 -44.87 12.78 17.32
N LYS A 275 -45.69 13.81 17.47
CA LYS A 275 -46.05 14.73 16.39
C LYS A 275 -45.18 15.98 16.52
N TYR A 276 -44.68 16.49 15.38
CA TYR A 276 -43.83 17.67 15.35
C TYR A 276 -44.18 18.57 14.15
N ASP A 277 -44.04 19.86 14.35
CA ASP A 277 -44.13 20.84 13.24
C ASP A 277 -42.82 20.93 12.50
N ARG A 278 -41.70 20.77 13.21
CA ARG A 278 -40.33 20.76 12.64
C ARG A 278 -39.45 19.79 13.41
N HIS A 279 -38.76 18.91 12.68
CA HIS A 279 -37.78 17.99 13.24
C HIS A 279 -36.53 17.93 12.34
N GLU A 280 -35.34 17.98 12.93
CA GLU A 280 -34.08 17.89 12.23
C GLU A 280 -33.48 16.50 12.41
N VAL A 281 -33.28 15.79 11.30
CA VAL A 281 -32.69 14.47 11.26
C VAL A 281 -31.30 14.57 10.64
N LYS A 282 -30.26 14.29 11.42
CA LYS A 282 -28.86 14.28 10.92
C LYS A 282 -28.59 13.03 10.10
N LEU A 283 -28.40 13.18 8.80
CA LEU A 283 -28.17 12.08 7.87
C LEU A 283 -26.73 11.59 7.87
N LEU A 284 -25.80 12.50 7.70
CA LEU A 284 -24.37 12.18 7.57
C LEU A 284 -23.53 13.33 8.14
N ASN A 285 -22.45 12.98 8.82
CA ASN A 285 -21.36 13.94 9.01
C ASN A 285 -20.55 13.94 7.72
N THR A 286 -20.73 14.92 6.86
CA THR A 286 -20.01 15.09 5.61
C THR A 286 -18.61 15.66 5.80
N SER A 287 -18.29 16.13 7.00
CA SER A 287 -16.92 16.47 7.37
C SER A 287 -16.26 15.31 8.09
N PRO A 288 -15.60 14.39 7.40
CA PRO A 288 -14.73 13.45 8.09
C PRO A 288 -13.65 14.26 8.79
N ASP A 289 -13.43 13.96 10.04
CA ASP A 289 -12.31 14.54 10.77
C ASP A 289 -11.00 14.05 10.13
N PHE A 290 -10.50 14.83 9.18
CA PHE A 290 -9.23 14.55 8.50
C PHE A 290 -8.05 14.51 9.47
N SER A 291 -8.21 15.13 10.66
CA SER A 291 -7.16 15.17 11.68
C SER A 291 -6.83 13.78 12.21
N GLN A 292 -7.79 12.87 12.22
CA GLN A 292 -7.61 11.50 12.70
C GLN A 292 -7.12 10.52 11.62
N ASN A 293 -7.06 10.94 10.35
CA ASN A 293 -6.59 10.04 9.29
C ASN A 293 -5.07 10.17 9.09
N TYR A 294 -4.31 9.36 9.82
CA TYR A 294 -2.84 9.33 9.78
C TYR A 294 -2.27 9.11 8.37
N ARG A 295 -3.03 8.44 7.48
CA ARG A 295 -2.60 8.18 6.10
C ARG A 295 -2.51 9.44 5.24
N MET A 296 -3.19 10.52 5.62
CA MET A 296 -3.17 11.80 4.92
C MET A 296 -2.07 12.74 5.42
N LYS A 297 -1.61 12.53 6.65
CA LYS A 297 -0.59 13.40 7.26
C LYS A 297 0.75 13.29 6.52
N SER A 298 1.46 14.41 6.39
CA SER A 298 2.84 14.40 5.88
C SER A 298 3.76 13.63 6.82
N ILE A 299 4.92 13.16 6.34
CA ILE A 299 5.89 12.43 7.17
C ILE A 299 6.36 13.28 8.35
N PHE A 300 6.54 14.59 8.15
CA PHE A 300 6.94 15.53 9.20
C PHE A 300 5.87 15.64 10.30
N ASN A 301 4.60 15.74 9.91
CA ASN A 301 3.49 15.80 10.86
C ASN A 301 3.35 14.49 11.65
N LEU A 302 3.61 13.34 11.03
CA LEU A 302 3.60 12.05 11.71
C LEU A 302 4.72 11.93 12.75
N MET A 303 5.90 12.53 12.52
CA MET A 303 7.02 12.50 13.47
C MET A 303 6.75 13.34 14.72
N ILE A 304 5.95 14.39 14.62
CA ILE A 304 5.65 15.33 15.71
C ILE A 304 4.36 14.93 16.46
N ASP A 305 3.57 14.03 15.90
CA ASP A 305 2.26 13.66 16.43
C ASP A 305 2.33 13.06 17.84
N GLN A 306 1.34 13.39 18.68
CA GLN A 306 1.25 12.90 20.05
C GLN A 306 0.90 11.42 20.14
N ASN A 307 0.08 10.91 19.21
CA ASN A 307 -0.26 9.49 19.15
C ASN A 307 0.85 8.71 18.44
N LYS A 308 1.85 8.30 19.22
CA LYS A 308 3.05 7.63 18.71
C LYS A 308 2.78 6.28 18.06
N ALA A 309 1.77 5.53 18.52
CA ALA A 309 1.47 4.20 17.98
C ALA A 309 0.92 4.29 16.56
N GLN A 310 -0.08 5.13 16.34
CA GLN A 310 -0.70 5.32 15.03
C GLN A 310 0.28 5.95 14.02
N SER A 311 1.04 6.96 14.47
CA SER A 311 2.05 7.62 13.63
C SER A 311 3.19 6.69 13.27
N SER A 312 3.70 5.89 14.23
CA SER A 312 4.74 4.88 14.00
C SER A 312 4.27 3.81 13.03
N ALA A 313 3.05 3.31 13.19
CA ALA A 313 2.45 2.33 12.29
C ALA A 313 2.41 2.84 10.83
N GLU A 314 1.99 4.09 10.63
CA GLU A 314 1.91 4.70 9.30
C GLU A 314 3.30 4.96 8.70
N ILE A 315 4.27 5.44 9.49
CA ILE A 315 5.66 5.62 9.03
C ILE A 315 6.26 4.29 8.59
N GLN A 316 6.11 3.24 9.40
CA GLN A 316 6.62 1.91 9.08
C GLN A 316 5.93 1.32 7.85
N TRP A 317 4.61 1.56 7.68
CA TRP A 317 3.90 1.15 6.48
C TRP A 317 4.43 1.82 5.21
N ARG A 318 4.75 3.11 5.27
CA ARG A 318 5.33 3.84 4.12
C ARG A 318 6.74 3.38 3.77
N LEU A 319 7.53 3.01 4.78
CA LEU A 319 8.87 2.48 4.59
C LEU A 319 8.89 1.01 4.14
N PHE A 320 7.79 0.27 4.40
CA PHE A 320 7.71 -1.14 4.04
C PHE A 320 7.90 -1.37 2.54
N ALA A 321 7.20 -0.65 1.66
CA ALA A 321 7.27 -0.86 0.22
C ALA A 321 8.66 -0.61 -0.39
N PRO A 322 9.39 0.49 -0.07
CA PRO A 322 10.76 0.68 -0.55
C PRO A 322 11.72 -0.40 -0.08
N ILE A 323 11.65 -0.82 1.19
CA ILE A 323 12.53 -1.87 1.72
C ILE A 323 12.18 -3.23 1.08
N SER A 324 10.89 -3.49 0.92
CA SER A 324 10.41 -4.75 0.34
C SER A 324 10.93 -4.99 -1.07
N VAL A 325 11.06 -3.94 -1.90
CA VAL A 325 11.52 -4.12 -3.29
C VAL A 325 12.91 -4.71 -3.36
N ILE A 326 13.82 -4.34 -2.44
CA ILE A 326 15.19 -4.89 -2.41
C ILE A 326 15.13 -6.39 -2.11
N ILE A 327 14.36 -6.79 -1.10
CA ILE A 327 14.22 -8.19 -0.68
C ILE A 327 13.54 -9.01 -1.80
N LEU A 328 12.51 -8.46 -2.42
CA LEU A 328 11.77 -9.12 -3.51
C LEU A 328 12.62 -9.30 -4.77
N ILE A 329 13.49 -8.34 -5.09
CA ILE A 329 14.48 -8.49 -6.16
C ILE A 329 15.44 -9.65 -5.85
N LEU A 330 15.92 -9.80 -4.61
CA LEU A 330 16.75 -10.93 -4.20
C LEU A 330 16.02 -12.26 -4.38
N PHE A 331 14.75 -12.35 -3.98
CA PHE A 331 13.93 -13.53 -4.24
C PHE A 331 13.77 -13.81 -5.74
N ALA A 332 13.58 -12.78 -6.57
CA ALA A 332 13.49 -12.95 -8.01
C ALA A 332 14.80 -13.53 -8.61
N PHE A 333 15.96 -13.12 -8.12
CA PHE A 333 17.24 -13.71 -8.53
C PHE A 333 17.39 -15.18 -8.14
N ILE A 334 16.87 -15.56 -6.97
CA ILE A 334 16.93 -16.97 -6.50
C ILE A 334 15.95 -17.85 -7.28
N PHE A 335 14.71 -17.40 -7.44
CA PHE A 335 13.66 -18.18 -8.10
C PHE A 335 13.75 -18.14 -9.62
N GLY A 336 14.38 -17.09 -10.20
CA GLY A 336 14.57 -16.96 -11.64
C GLY A 336 15.48 -18.02 -12.25
N ASP A 337 16.35 -18.64 -11.45
CA ASP A 337 17.24 -19.72 -11.90
C ASP A 337 16.44 -21.03 -12.05
N VAL A 338 15.84 -21.20 -13.22
CA VAL A 338 15.04 -22.38 -13.60
C VAL A 338 15.84 -23.26 -14.56
N PRO A 339 16.06 -24.55 -14.26
CA PRO A 339 16.68 -25.47 -15.20
C PRO A 339 15.84 -25.57 -16.49
N PRO A 340 16.51 -25.74 -17.69
CA PRO A 340 15.81 -25.72 -18.99
C PRO A 340 14.69 -26.73 -19.15
N ARG A 341 14.73 -27.82 -18.39
CA ARG A 341 13.73 -28.93 -18.45
C ARG A 341 12.55 -28.77 -17.48
N LYS A 342 12.55 -27.72 -16.63
CA LYS A 342 11.52 -27.51 -15.61
C LYS A 342 10.39 -26.60 -16.12
N ASN A 343 9.17 -26.81 -15.60
CA ASN A 343 8.02 -26.02 -16.02
C ASN A 343 8.22 -24.54 -15.72
N LYS A 344 8.00 -23.70 -16.74
CA LYS A 344 8.23 -22.25 -16.74
C LYS A 344 7.51 -21.50 -15.61
N TYR A 345 6.35 -21.98 -15.23
CA TYR A 345 5.44 -21.25 -14.33
C TYR A 345 5.58 -21.63 -12.86
N SER A 346 6.28 -22.72 -12.52
CA SER A 346 6.38 -23.20 -11.14
C SER A 346 7.02 -22.17 -10.21
N ASN A 347 8.04 -21.46 -10.69
CA ASN A 347 8.75 -20.46 -9.88
C ASN A 347 8.03 -19.13 -9.83
N LEU A 348 7.17 -18.82 -10.81
CA LEU A 348 6.28 -17.65 -10.76
C LEU A 348 5.28 -17.81 -9.61
N LEU A 349 4.67 -18.99 -9.49
CA LEU A 349 3.73 -19.29 -8.40
C LEU A 349 4.40 -19.14 -7.04
N LEU A 350 5.64 -19.66 -6.87
CA LEU A 350 6.42 -19.48 -5.65
C LEU A 350 6.67 -18.01 -5.33
N GLY A 351 7.03 -17.20 -6.32
CA GLY A 351 7.20 -15.75 -6.15
C GLY A 351 5.91 -15.07 -5.66
N ILE A 352 4.77 -15.41 -6.27
CA ILE A 352 3.46 -14.89 -5.85
C ILE A 352 3.14 -15.27 -4.41
N ILE A 353 3.36 -16.54 -4.02
CA ILE A 353 3.12 -17.03 -2.65
C ILE A 353 4.01 -16.29 -1.65
N VAL A 354 5.30 -16.15 -1.95
CA VAL A 354 6.24 -15.43 -1.08
C VAL A 354 5.82 -13.99 -0.89
N TYR A 355 5.47 -13.29 -1.96
CA TYR A 355 4.97 -11.92 -1.86
C TYR A 355 3.69 -11.83 -1.01
N PHE A 356 2.75 -12.75 -1.22
CA PHE A 356 1.48 -12.78 -0.48
C PHE A 356 1.70 -13.00 1.01
N ILE A 357 2.53 -13.96 1.40
CA ILE A 357 2.88 -14.21 2.81
C ILE A 357 3.59 -12.98 3.39
N TYR A 358 4.59 -12.45 2.70
CA TYR A 358 5.39 -11.32 3.16
C TYR A 358 4.55 -10.06 3.38
N SER A 359 3.66 -9.73 2.43
CA SER A 359 2.78 -8.55 2.53
C SER A 359 1.72 -8.71 3.62
N ASN A 360 1.15 -9.92 3.80
CA ASN A 360 0.19 -10.17 4.88
C ASN A 360 0.83 -10.08 6.27
N LEU A 361 2.05 -10.60 6.45
CA LEU A 361 2.79 -10.47 7.71
C LEU A 361 3.04 -8.99 8.06
N ALA A 362 3.34 -8.16 7.05
CA ALA A 362 3.49 -6.72 7.25
C ALA A 362 2.17 -6.04 7.68
N ILE A 363 1.06 -6.38 7.02
CA ILE A 363 -0.27 -5.85 7.40
C ILE A 363 -0.61 -6.23 8.84
N VAL A 364 -0.38 -7.50 9.22
CA VAL A 364 -0.60 -7.96 10.61
C VAL A 364 0.27 -7.16 11.59
N SER A 365 1.56 -6.95 11.28
CA SER A 365 2.47 -6.18 12.14
C SER A 365 2.01 -4.75 12.33
N VAL A 366 1.64 -4.06 11.25
CA VAL A 366 1.13 -2.68 11.30
C VAL A 366 -0.16 -2.60 12.13
N ASN A 367 -1.09 -3.54 11.95
CA ASN A 367 -2.33 -3.57 12.72
C ASN A 367 -2.06 -3.82 14.22
N GLN A 368 -1.06 -4.63 14.57
CA GLN A 368 -0.69 -4.86 15.97
C GLN A 368 -0.02 -3.63 16.59
N ILE A 369 0.77 -2.87 15.84
CA ILE A 369 1.32 -1.59 16.30
C ILE A 369 0.18 -0.59 16.58
N GLN A 370 -0.81 -0.50 15.69
CA GLN A 370 -1.98 0.36 15.88
C GLN A 370 -2.81 0.01 17.12
N LYS A 371 -2.82 -1.28 17.51
CA LYS A 371 -3.48 -1.78 18.73
C LYS A 371 -2.62 -1.63 19.99
N GLU A 372 -1.47 -0.95 19.89
CA GLU A 372 -0.55 -0.71 21.01
C GLU A 372 -0.01 -2.00 21.67
N SER A 373 0.07 -3.08 20.91
CA SER A 373 0.63 -4.34 21.41
C SER A 373 2.10 -4.15 21.78
N PHE A 374 2.45 -4.43 23.05
CA PHE A 374 3.77 -4.14 23.64
C PHE A 374 4.94 -4.69 22.82
N LEU A 375 4.86 -5.93 22.36
CA LEU A 375 5.92 -6.55 21.56
C LEU A 375 6.11 -5.84 20.21
N PHE A 376 5.01 -5.47 19.54
CA PHE A 376 5.06 -4.84 18.21
C PHE A 376 5.45 -3.37 18.24
N LEU A 377 5.27 -2.68 19.37
CA LEU A 377 5.81 -1.32 19.56
C LEU A 377 7.34 -1.30 19.53
N PHE A 378 8.00 -2.36 20.02
CA PHE A 378 9.47 -2.49 20.00
C PHE A 378 10.00 -3.05 18.68
N ILE A 379 9.43 -4.16 18.20
CA ILE A 379 9.95 -4.90 17.05
C ILE A 379 9.47 -4.27 15.73
N GLY A 380 8.30 -3.65 15.74
CA GLY A 380 7.73 -2.99 14.56
C GLY A 380 7.48 -3.96 13.42
N THR A 381 7.67 -3.49 12.18
CA THR A 381 7.63 -4.31 10.96
C THR A 381 9.00 -4.90 10.61
N TRP A 382 10.07 -4.57 11.36
CA TRP A 382 11.44 -4.98 11.04
C TRP A 382 11.63 -6.49 11.06
N TRP A 383 10.96 -7.20 11.96
CA TRP A 383 11.04 -8.66 12.02
C TRP A 383 10.59 -9.33 10.72
N VAL A 384 9.63 -8.74 10.00
CA VAL A 384 9.14 -9.24 8.71
C VAL A 384 10.24 -9.12 7.66
N HIS A 385 10.94 -7.99 7.62
CA HIS A 385 12.05 -7.77 6.71
C HIS A 385 13.24 -8.71 7.03
N ILE A 386 13.56 -8.85 8.31
CA ILE A 386 14.66 -9.72 8.78
C ILE A 386 14.34 -11.20 8.47
N SER A 387 13.12 -11.65 8.77
CA SER A 387 12.71 -13.03 8.48
C SER A 387 12.71 -13.33 6.98
N ALA A 388 12.25 -12.41 6.14
CA ALA A 388 12.27 -12.54 4.69
C ALA A 388 13.72 -12.56 4.15
N ALA A 389 14.59 -11.67 4.65
CA ALA A 389 16.00 -11.65 4.27
C ALA A 389 16.73 -12.95 4.72
N LEU A 390 16.43 -13.46 5.92
CA LEU A 390 16.96 -14.71 6.41
C LEU A 390 16.50 -15.89 5.55
N THR A 391 15.22 -15.95 5.21
CA THR A 391 14.66 -16.97 4.30
C THR A 391 15.36 -16.92 2.94
N CYS A 392 15.55 -15.73 2.38
CA CYS A 392 16.29 -15.52 1.14
C CYS A 392 17.73 -16.05 1.25
N TYR A 393 18.42 -15.75 2.34
CA TYR A 393 19.78 -16.24 2.60
C TYR A 393 19.87 -17.75 2.74
N ILE A 394 18.94 -18.36 3.47
CA ILE A 394 18.85 -19.83 3.61
C ILE A 394 18.65 -20.49 2.23
N LEU A 395 17.70 -19.99 1.44
CA LEU A 395 17.45 -20.51 0.10
C LEU A 395 18.68 -20.38 -0.81
N TYR A 396 19.41 -19.29 -0.71
CA TYR A 396 20.67 -19.10 -1.42
C TYR A 396 21.72 -20.14 -1.04
N ILE A 397 21.91 -20.41 0.26
CA ILE A 397 22.86 -21.43 0.76
C ILE A 397 22.46 -22.83 0.29
N VAL A 398 21.18 -23.21 0.45
CA VAL A 398 20.69 -24.53 0.02
C VAL A 398 20.95 -24.74 -1.45
N LYS A 399 20.66 -23.73 -2.29
CA LYS A 399 20.90 -23.79 -3.73
C LYS A 399 22.38 -23.90 -4.07
N LYS A 400 23.25 -23.18 -3.38
CA LYS A 400 24.70 -23.24 -3.55
C LYS A 400 25.25 -24.62 -3.17
N ARG A 401 24.74 -25.24 -2.09
CA ARG A 401 25.14 -26.61 -1.68
C ARG A 401 24.70 -27.65 -2.71
N GLN A 402 23.47 -27.56 -3.23
CA GLN A 402 23.01 -28.48 -4.28
C GLN A 402 23.90 -28.43 -5.54
N LEU A 403 24.35 -27.22 -5.93
CA LEU A 403 25.27 -27.06 -7.06
C LEU A 403 26.66 -27.64 -6.79
N ASN A 404 27.16 -27.56 -5.56
CA ASN A 404 28.45 -28.16 -5.19
C ASN A 404 28.36 -29.69 -5.17
N ASN A 405 27.36 -30.27 -4.51
CA ASN A 405 27.14 -31.71 -4.50
C ASN A 405 27.00 -32.31 -5.92
N TYR A 406 26.34 -31.55 -6.83
CA TYR A 406 26.23 -31.98 -8.23
C TYR A 406 27.60 -31.93 -8.98
N LYS A 407 28.43 -30.89 -8.70
CA LYS A 407 29.79 -30.83 -9.24
C LYS A 407 30.67 -31.97 -8.70
N ASP A 408 30.61 -32.27 -7.42
CA ASP A 408 31.36 -33.35 -6.80
C ASP A 408 30.94 -34.68 -7.39
N PHE A 409 29.64 -34.89 -7.61
CA PHE A 409 29.11 -36.06 -8.29
C PHE A 409 29.60 -36.19 -9.75
N LEU A 410 29.63 -35.10 -10.51
CA LEU A 410 30.19 -35.13 -11.87
C LEU A 410 31.69 -35.38 -11.92
N ILE A 411 32.46 -34.85 -10.96
CA ILE A 411 33.89 -35.14 -10.80
C ILE A 411 34.07 -36.61 -10.48
N PHE A 412 33.27 -37.17 -9.60
CA PHE A 412 33.28 -38.62 -9.25
C PHE A 412 32.98 -39.48 -10.48
N ILE A 413 31.95 -39.19 -11.27
CA ILE A 413 31.62 -39.91 -12.49
C ILE A 413 32.79 -39.81 -13.50
N LYS A 414 33.39 -38.65 -13.67
CA LYS A 414 34.51 -38.44 -14.57
C LYS A 414 35.76 -39.22 -14.13
N TYR A 415 35.96 -39.35 -12.82
CA TYR A 415 37.00 -40.22 -12.24
C TYR A 415 36.75 -41.68 -12.53
N LEU A 416 35.51 -42.16 -12.33
CA LEU A 416 35.11 -43.54 -12.62
C LEU A 416 35.28 -43.85 -14.13
N THR A 417 34.80 -42.98 -15.02
CA THR A 417 34.92 -43.20 -16.48
C THR A 417 36.38 -43.21 -16.96
N LYS A 418 37.27 -42.50 -16.27
CA LYS A 418 38.72 -42.52 -16.58
C LYS A 418 39.37 -43.83 -16.10
N LYS A 419 38.91 -44.36 -14.98
CA LYS A 419 39.42 -45.61 -14.39
C LYS A 419 38.95 -46.88 -15.14
N PHE A 420 37.82 -46.80 -15.87
CA PHE A 420 37.33 -47.87 -16.75
C PHE A 420 37.87 -47.82 -18.16
N LYS A 421 38.68 -46.78 -18.53
CA LYS A 421 39.32 -46.65 -19.84
C LYS A 421 40.80 -46.94 -19.80
N SER A 422 41.38 -47.13 -18.63
CA SER A 422 42.73 -47.68 -18.41
C SER A 422 42.65 -49.18 -18.02
#